data_6ee1fdd1b3e93a85259e9378ad429fab
#
_entry.id   6ee1fdd1b3e93a85259e9378ad429fab
#
_cell.length_a   1.000
_cell.length_b   1.000
_cell.length_c   1.000
_cell.angle_alpha   90.00
_cell.angle_beta   90.00
_cell.angle_gamma   90.00
#
_symmetry.space_group_name_H-M   'P 1'
#
loop_
_entity.id
_entity.type
_entity.pdbx_description
1 polymer ?
#
loop_
_entity_poly.entity_id
_entity_poly.type
_entity_poly.pdbx_seq_one_letter_code
_entity_poly.pdbx_strand_id
1 'polypeptide(L)'
;MFVETKKHGETPLKEWQNDLLSAAEVIERLGWCQDTPGSSTGPVCVMGALHMAVFGTLNPMGHSARFKEAWKRLCDSVGGSCVIYNDTYGRTKEEMISALRAAARSGDD
;
A
#
# COMPACT_ATOMS: atom_id res chain seq x y z
N MET A 1 10.22 -27.91 -11.63
CA MET A 1 10.40 -27.45 -11.41
C MET A 1 10.51 -26.76 -11.08
N PHE A 2 10.30 -26.47 -10.74
CA PHE A 2 10.40 -25.75 -10.52
C PHE A 2 10.72 -25.10 -10.07
N VAL A 3 10.73 -24.92 -9.87
CA VAL A 3 11.11 -24.29 -9.42
C VAL A 3 11.61 -23.54 -9.26
N GLU A 4 11.55 -23.42 -9.28
CA GLU A 4 11.93 -22.69 -9.05
C GLU A 4 12.40 -21.84 -9.19
N THR A 5 12.00 -22.05 -9.37
CA THR A 5 12.34 -20.89 -9.76
C THR A 5 12.72 -19.88 -8.82
N LYS A 6 12.63 -20.03 -7.69
CA LYS A 6 13.04 -19.13 -6.72
C LYS A 6 14.47 -18.90 -6.83
N LYS A 7 14.87 -17.70 -6.80
CA LYS A 7 16.20 -17.38 -6.90
C LYS A 7 16.89 -17.71 -5.71
N HIS A 8 18.10 -18.04 -5.86
CA HIS A 8 18.87 -18.37 -4.78
C HIS A 8 19.00 -17.26 -3.84
N GLY A 9 18.78 -17.47 -2.60
CA GLY A 9 18.92 -16.50 -1.57
C GLY A 9 17.78 -15.54 -1.44
N GLU A 10 16.81 -15.66 -2.32
CA GLU A 10 15.69 -14.77 -2.27
C GLU A 10 14.73 -15.21 -1.19
N THR A 11 14.36 -14.29 -0.30
CA THR A 11 13.39 -14.63 0.73
C THR A 11 12.00 -14.23 0.29
N PRO A 12 10.98 -14.95 0.77
CA PRO A 12 9.60 -14.55 0.49
C PRO A 12 9.33 -13.18 1.09
N LEU A 13 8.46 -12.43 0.46
CA LEU A 13 8.06 -11.14 0.97
C LEU A 13 7.26 -11.32 2.25
N LYS A 14 7.42 -10.38 3.17
CA LYS A 14 6.63 -10.36 4.39
C LYS A 14 5.22 -9.93 4.06
N GLU A 15 4.30 -10.23 4.97
CA GLU A 15 2.90 -9.92 4.74
C GLU A 15 2.68 -8.43 4.50
N TRP A 16 3.32 -7.57 5.30
CA TRP A 16 3.13 -6.13 5.12
C TRP A 16 3.69 -5.65 3.78
N GLN A 17 4.74 -6.30 3.27
CA GLN A 17 5.27 -5.96 1.96
C GLN A 17 4.27 -6.29 0.86
N ASN A 18 3.68 -7.47 0.95
CA ASN A 18 2.66 -7.87 -0.01
C ASN A 18 1.45 -6.95 0.07
N ASP A 19 1.07 -6.53 1.27
CA ASP A 19 -0.07 -5.64 1.44
C ASP A 19 0.18 -4.29 0.77
N LEU A 20 1.39 -3.75 0.92
CA LEU A 20 1.71 -2.48 0.28
C LEU A 20 1.73 -2.61 -1.24
N LEU A 21 2.27 -3.71 -1.76
CA LEU A 21 2.26 -3.95 -3.21
C LEU A 21 0.84 -4.12 -3.72
N SER A 22 -0.01 -4.81 -2.95
CA SER A 22 -1.40 -4.97 -3.34
C SER A 22 -2.14 -3.63 -3.33
N ALA A 23 -1.83 -2.77 -2.36
CA ALA A 23 -2.43 -1.44 -2.33
C ALA A 23 -2.06 -0.65 -3.58
N ALA A 24 -0.82 -0.75 -4.03
CA ALA A 24 -0.41 -0.09 -5.26
C ALA A 24 -1.23 -0.59 -6.45
N GLU A 25 -1.48 -1.91 -6.49
CA GLU A 25 -2.29 -2.46 -7.56
C GLU A 25 -3.74 -2.01 -7.49
N VAL A 26 -4.27 -1.85 -6.28
CA VAL A 26 -5.63 -1.32 -6.13
C VAL A 26 -5.71 0.07 -6.74
N ILE A 27 -4.73 0.92 -6.46
CA ILE A 27 -4.71 2.27 -7.04
C ILE A 27 -4.60 2.20 -8.57
N GLU A 28 -3.78 1.30 -9.09
CA GLU A 28 -3.66 1.17 -10.54
C GLU A 28 -4.97 0.76 -11.19
N ARG A 29 -5.70 -0.15 -10.54
CA ARG A 29 -6.96 -0.65 -11.10
C ARG A 29 -8.11 0.32 -10.93
N LEU A 30 -8.24 0.92 -9.74
CA LEU A 30 -9.40 1.73 -9.42
C LEU A 30 -9.18 3.22 -9.61
N GLY A 31 -7.93 3.66 -9.61
CA GLY A 31 -7.62 5.08 -9.67
C GLY A 31 -7.29 5.64 -8.29
N TRP A 32 -6.90 6.89 -8.27
CA TRP A 32 -6.40 7.52 -7.06
C TRP A 32 -7.12 8.83 -6.80
N CYS A 33 -7.37 9.15 -5.52
CA CYS A 33 -8.00 10.40 -5.16
C CYS A 33 -7.36 10.98 -3.92
N GLN A 34 -7.68 12.25 -3.66
CA GLN A 34 -7.22 12.96 -2.47
C GLN A 34 -8.41 13.40 -1.66
N ASP A 35 -8.17 13.61 -0.36
CA ASP A 35 -9.13 14.24 0.56
C ASP A 35 -10.39 13.44 0.85
N THR A 36 -10.43 12.20 0.44
CA THR A 36 -11.54 11.29 0.73
C THR A 36 -11.03 9.86 0.61
N PRO A 37 -11.61 8.92 1.34
CA PRO A 37 -11.20 7.51 1.20
C PRO A 37 -11.47 6.94 -0.18
N GLY A 38 -12.48 7.46 -0.87
CA GLY A 38 -12.80 6.98 -2.19
C GLY A 38 -13.96 6.00 -2.20
N SER A 39 -13.99 5.19 -3.25
CA SER A 39 -15.08 4.26 -3.49
C SER A 39 -14.51 2.87 -3.74
N SER A 40 -15.23 1.83 -3.34
CA SER A 40 -14.76 0.46 -3.58
C SER A 40 -14.80 0.09 -5.05
N THR A 41 -15.45 0.89 -5.89
CA THR A 41 -15.51 0.63 -7.32
C THR A 41 -14.88 1.75 -8.14
N GLY A 42 -14.26 2.73 -7.49
CA GLY A 42 -13.65 3.86 -8.18
C GLY A 42 -12.38 4.28 -7.48
N PRO A 43 -11.95 5.53 -7.70
CA PRO A 43 -10.67 5.98 -7.13
C PRO A 43 -10.64 5.88 -5.62
N VAL A 44 -9.46 5.61 -5.08
CA VAL A 44 -9.26 5.49 -3.63
C VAL A 44 -8.02 6.30 -3.24
N CYS A 45 -8.00 6.75 -1.97
CA CYS A 45 -6.77 7.34 -1.44
C CYS A 45 -5.86 6.21 -0.94
N VAL A 46 -4.68 6.58 -0.46
CA VAL A 46 -3.73 5.56 -0.03
C VAL A 46 -4.26 4.71 1.11
N MET A 47 -4.98 5.32 2.06
CA MET A 47 -5.56 4.55 3.15
C MET A 47 -6.65 3.62 2.64
N GLY A 48 -7.51 4.13 1.75
CA GLY A 48 -8.55 3.29 1.15
C GLY A 48 -7.94 2.14 0.37
N ALA A 49 -6.85 2.40 -0.34
CA ALA A 49 -6.16 1.34 -1.07
C ALA A 49 -5.65 0.25 -0.14
N LEU A 50 -5.06 0.64 0.99
CA LEU A 50 -4.55 -0.35 1.93
C LEU A 50 -5.68 -1.08 2.64
N HIS A 51 -6.78 -0.38 2.96
CA HIS A 51 -7.97 -1.05 3.51
C HIS A 51 -8.45 -2.13 2.54
N MET A 52 -8.54 -1.80 1.27
CA MET A 52 -8.98 -2.78 0.27
C MET A 52 -7.99 -3.95 0.17
N ALA A 53 -6.70 -3.66 0.22
CA ALA A 53 -5.70 -4.70 0.11
C ALA A 53 -5.71 -5.66 1.29
N VAL A 54 -5.89 -5.13 2.50
CA VAL A 54 -5.82 -5.96 3.71
C VAL A 54 -7.16 -6.58 4.04
N PHE A 55 -8.25 -5.81 3.94
CA PHE A 55 -9.56 -6.24 4.42
C PHE A 55 -10.55 -6.54 3.31
N GLY A 56 -10.28 -6.12 2.09
CA GLY A 56 -11.22 -6.27 1.00
C GLY A 56 -12.38 -5.29 1.04
N THR A 57 -12.30 -4.27 1.90
CA THR A 57 -13.36 -3.29 2.04
C THR A 57 -12.78 -1.95 2.47
N LEU A 58 -13.47 -0.87 2.13
CA LEU A 58 -13.07 0.46 2.57
C LEU A 58 -13.45 0.76 4.01
N ASN A 59 -14.39 0.00 4.56
CA ASN A 59 -14.93 0.28 5.88
C ASN A 59 -14.74 -0.91 6.81
N PRO A 60 -13.49 -1.21 7.17
CA PRO A 60 -13.25 -2.33 8.09
C PRO A 60 -13.75 -1.97 9.49
N MET A 61 -14.05 -3.00 10.26
CA MET A 61 -14.53 -2.84 11.63
C MET A 61 -13.38 -2.60 12.61
N GLY A 62 -12.40 -1.84 12.22
CA GLY A 62 -11.24 -1.57 13.05
C GLY A 62 -9.98 -1.96 12.30
N HIS A 63 -8.86 -1.70 12.95
CA HIS A 63 -7.57 -1.97 12.32
C HIS A 63 -6.88 -3.13 13.00
N SER A 64 -6.50 -4.12 12.23
CA SER A 64 -5.75 -5.26 12.74
C SER A 64 -4.29 -4.89 12.91
N ALA A 65 -3.55 -5.74 13.61
CA ALA A 65 -2.10 -5.56 13.71
C ALA A 65 -1.45 -5.60 12.33
N ARG A 66 -1.98 -6.41 11.45
CA ARG A 66 -1.48 -6.51 10.08
C ARG A 66 -1.60 -5.18 9.35
N PHE A 67 -2.76 -4.54 9.43
CA PHE A 67 -2.94 -3.23 8.79
C PHE A 67 -1.99 -2.20 9.41
N LYS A 68 -1.88 -2.19 10.73
CA LYS A 68 -1.05 -1.20 11.42
C LYS A 68 0.42 -1.36 11.04
N GLU A 69 0.87 -2.58 10.87
CA GLU A 69 2.25 -2.80 10.46
C GLU A 69 2.53 -2.23 9.08
N ALA A 70 1.66 -2.52 8.11
CA ALA A 70 1.84 -2.02 6.76
C ALA A 70 1.77 -0.50 6.74
N TRP A 71 0.80 0.07 7.46
CA TRP A 71 0.63 1.51 7.53
C TRP A 71 1.86 2.19 8.12
N LYS A 72 2.38 1.64 9.22
CA LYS A 72 3.56 2.20 9.84
C LYS A 72 4.76 2.16 8.90
N ARG A 73 4.93 1.06 8.20
CA ARG A 73 6.04 0.93 7.26
C ARG A 73 5.96 1.98 6.15
N LEU A 74 4.74 2.22 5.67
CA LEU A 74 4.58 3.24 4.64
C LEU A 74 4.87 4.62 5.19
N CYS A 75 4.34 4.95 6.38
CA CYS A 75 4.57 6.25 6.97
C CYS A 75 6.06 6.50 7.23
N ASP A 76 6.76 5.48 7.73
CA ASP A 76 8.20 5.60 7.94
C ASP A 76 8.93 5.87 6.62
N SER A 77 8.49 5.22 5.56
CA SER A 77 9.13 5.35 4.25
C SER A 77 8.94 6.75 3.66
N VAL A 78 7.73 7.33 3.82
CA VAL A 78 7.49 8.66 3.25
C VAL A 78 7.91 9.77 4.21
N GLY A 79 8.32 9.42 5.42
CA GLY A 79 8.87 10.39 6.35
C GLY A 79 7.84 11.13 7.17
N GLY A 80 6.63 10.59 7.33
CA GLY A 80 5.61 11.24 8.12
C GLY A 80 4.25 10.66 7.87
N SER A 81 3.22 11.49 7.99
CA SER A 81 1.85 11.03 7.80
C SER A 81 1.58 10.64 6.36
N CYS A 82 1.12 9.42 6.16
CA CYS A 82 0.75 8.94 4.83
C CYS A 82 -0.44 9.70 4.28
N VAL A 83 -1.38 10.09 5.15
CA VAL A 83 -2.55 10.84 4.72
C VAL A 83 -2.12 12.21 4.20
N ILE A 84 -1.24 12.88 4.92
CA ILE A 84 -0.73 14.17 4.47
C ILE A 84 0.04 14.01 3.17
N TYR A 85 0.85 12.96 3.07
CA TYR A 85 1.60 12.70 1.85
C TYR A 85 0.65 12.52 0.67
N ASN A 86 -0.41 11.71 0.88
CA ASN A 86 -1.41 11.47 -0.16
C ASN A 86 -2.12 12.76 -0.58
N ASP A 87 -2.42 13.62 0.40
CA ASP A 87 -3.25 14.80 0.13
C ASP A 87 -2.45 16.06 -0.18
N THR A 88 -1.14 15.93 -0.30
CA THR A 88 -0.30 17.09 -0.64
C THR A 88 -0.64 17.61 -2.02
N TYR A 89 -0.82 18.92 -2.11
CA TYR A 89 -1.14 19.57 -3.38
C TYR A 89 -0.07 19.23 -4.41
N GLY A 90 -0.49 18.83 -5.59
CA GLY A 90 0.44 18.47 -6.66
C GLY A 90 0.92 17.04 -6.64
N ARG A 91 0.56 16.25 -5.61
CA ARG A 91 0.91 14.84 -5.57
C ARG A 91 0.19 14.11 -6.71
N THR A 92 0.84 13.13 -7.31
CA THR A 92 0.26 12.40 -8.42
C THR A 92 0.00 10.95 -8.05
N LYS A 93 -0.87 10.33 -8.85
CA LYS A 93 -1.15 8.90 -8.73
C LYS A 93 0.14 8.08 -8.82
N GLU A 94 0.98 8.43 -9.77
CA GLU A 94 2.23 7.70 -9.98
C GLU A 94 3.16 7.82 -8.79
N GLU A 95 3.18 8.98 -8.14
CA GLU A 95 3.99 9.15 -6.95
C GLU A 95 3.49 8.29 -5.80
N MET A 96 2.16 8.15 -5.67
CA MET A 96 1.62 7.30 -4.62
C MET A 96 1.95 5.83 -4.88
N ILE A 97 1.82 5.40 -6.12
CA ILE A 97 2.17 4.02 -6.48
C ILE A 97 3.64 3.77 -6.20
N SER A 98 4.50 4.72 -6.60
CA SER A 98 5.93 4.60 -6.35
C SER A 98 6.25 4.55 -4.86
N ALA A 99 5.56 5.36 -4.06
CA ALA A 99 5.79 5.38 -2.62
C ALA A 99 5.45 4.05 -1.98
N LEU A 100 4.32 3.46 -2.39
CA LEU A 100 3.92 2.16 -1.87
C LEU A 100 4.94 1.08 -2.25
N ARG A 101 5.38 1.08 -3.48
CA ARG A 101 6.36 0.10 -3.95
C ARG A 101 7.71 0.29 -3.28
N ALA A 102 8.12 1.54 -3.09
CA ALA A 102 9.39 1.80 -2.42
C ALA A 102 9.34 1.35 -0.96
N ALA A 103 8.22 1.61 -0.28
CA ALA A 103 8.07 1.18 1.10
C ALA A 103 8.12 -0.34 1.21
N ALA A 104 7.50 -1.03 0.27
CA ALA A 104 7.50 -2.48 0.28
C ALA A 104 8.92 -3.05 0.11
N ARG A 105 9.76 -2.35 -0.64
CA ARG A 105 11.12 -2.83 -0.86
C ARG A 105 12.09 -2.45 0.24
N SER A 106 11.73 -1.50 1.09
CA SER A 106 12.70 -0.90 1.99
C SER A 106 12.88 -1.62 3.31
N GLY A 107 12.12 -2.64 3.57
CA GLY A 107 12.12 -3.24 4.89
C GLY A 107 12.54 -4.67 4.93
N ASP A 108 13.45 -5.01 4.09
CA ASP A 108 13.82 -6.39 4.06
C ASP A 108 14.94 -6.73 4.99
N ASP A 109 15.35 -5.84 5.81
CA ASP A 109 16.36 -6.11 6.80
C ASP A 109 15.82 -6.84 8.01
#